data_9a3126a3b4eff0e9087e3605353c7374
#
_entry.id   9a3126a3b4eff0e9087e3605353c7374
#
_cell.length_a   1.000
_cell.length_b   1.000
_cell.length_c   1.000
_cell.angle_alpha   90.00
_cell.angle_beta   90.00
_cell.angle_gamma   90.00
#
_symmetry.space_group_name_H-M   'P 1'
#
loop_
_entity.id
_entity.type
_entity.pdbx_description
1 polymer ?
#
loop_
_entity_poly.entity_id
_entity_poly.type
_entity_poly.pdbx_seq_one_letter_code
_entity_poly.pdbx_strand_id
1 'polypeptide(L)'
;MENQKNILDYDTVELDEAQDAVIIIDQTLLPGKIELIALHTAQEMWDAIYLLKVRGAPAIGVAAALGIYLLANRIETEDFEDFYQKFTEYKEYLDSSRPTAVN
;
A
#
# COMPACT_ATOMS: atom_id res chain seq x y z
N MET A 1 -29.11 5.06 1.78
CA MET A 1 -28.43 4.84 1.73
C MET A 1 -27.94 3.92 1.76
N GLU A 2 -27.96 3.43 1.65
CA GLU A 2 -27.47 2.78 1.69
C GLU A 2 -26.47 2.48 1.89
N ASN A 3 -26.20 2.19 2.03
CA ASN A 3 -25.00 1.99 2.54
C ASN A 3 -24.56 0.64 2.77
N GLN A 4 -25.23 -0.34 2.35
CA GLN A 4 -24.82 -1.70 2.41
C GLN A 4 -23.89 -1.95 1.30
N LYS A 5 -22.63 -2.35 1.60
CA LYS A 5 -21.63 -2.68 0.62
C LYS A 5 -21.44 -4.18 0.61
N ASN A 6 -21.34 -4.77 -0.58
CA ASN A 6 -20.89 -6.16 -0.66
C ASN A 6 -19.39 -6.12 -0.90
N ILE A 7 -18.77 -7.28 -1.05
CA ILE A 7 -17.32 -7.32 -1.13
C ILE A 7 -16.78 -6.57 -2.34
N LEU A 8 -17.58 -6.43 -3.39
CA LEU A 8 -17.14 -5.72 -4.58
C LEU A 8 -17.15 -4.21 -4.37
N ASP A 9 -17.86 -3.74 -3.35
CA ASP A 9 -17.98 -2.31 -3.10
C ASP A 9 -16.97 -1.80 -2.11
N TYR A 10 -16.21 -2.69 -1.45
CA TYR A 10 -15.20 -2.25 -0.51
C TYR A 10 -13.96 -1.80 -1.24
N ASP A 11 -13.35 -0.73 -0.76
CA ASP A 11 -12.04 -0.34 -1.23
C ASP A 11 -11.04 -1.35 -0.70
N THR A 12 -10.28 -1.97 -1.58
CA THR A 12 -9.31 -2.96 -1.17
C THR A 12 -8.03 -2.32 -0.62
N VAL A 13 -7.84 -1.02 -0.88
CA VAL A 13 -6.68 -0.28 -0.39
C VAL A 13 -7.16 1.11 -0.01
N GLU A 14 -6.78 1.58 1.17
CA GLU A 14 -7.26 2.86 1.64
C GLU A 14 -6.21 3.49 2.55
N LEU A 15 -6.08 4.81 2.49
CA LEU A 15 -5.18 5.53 3.37
C LEU A 15 -5.92 5.96 4.63
N ASP A 16 -5.35 5.65 5.79
CA ASP A 16 -5.90 6.09 7.06
C ASP A 16 -4.85 7.00 7.71
N GLU A 17 -5.04 8.31 7.55
CA GLU A 17 -4.05 9.25 8.07
C GLU A 17 -4.08 9.32 9.59
N ALA A 18 -5.21 9.03 10.20
CA ALA A 18 -5.29 9.04 11.65
C ALA A 18 -4.42 7.96 12.27
N GLN A 19 -4.32 6.81 11.60
CA GLN A 19 -3.47 5.73 12.07
C GLN A 19 -2.08 5.76 11.45
N ASP A 20 -1.84 6.66 10.51
CA ASP A 20 -0.58 6.75 9.78
C ASP A 20 -0.30 5.39 9.12
N ALA A 21 -1.28 4.89 8.39
CA ALA A 21 -1.22 3.55 7.84
C ALA A 21 -1.95 3.45 6.52
N VAL A 22 -1.54 2.47 5.72
CA VAL A 22 -2.29 2.04 4.55
C VAL A 22 -3.07 0.81 4.97
N ILE A 23 -4.39 0.85 4.79
CA ILE A 23 -5.27 -0.24 5.18
C ILE A 23 -5.60 -1.05 3.96
N ILE A 24 -5.45 -2.36 4.06
CA ILE A 24 -5.78 -3.26 2.96
C ILE A 24 -6.70 -4.37 3.43
N ILE A 25 -7.41 -4.97 2.48
CA ILE A 25 -8.10 -6.23 2.72
C ILE A 25 -7.13 -7.34 2.31
N ASP A 26 -6.88 -8.27 3.22
CA ASP A 26 -5.95 -9.36 2.95
C ASP A 26 -6.58 -10.30 1.93
N GLN A 27 -6.11 -10.19 0.69
CA GLN A 27 -6.69 -10.96 -0.41
C GLN A 27 -6.42 -12.45 -0.30
N THR A 28 -5.40 -12.84 0.48
CA THR A 28 -5.07 -14.26 0.62
C THR A 28 -6.12 -15.03 1.40
N LEU A 29 -6.99 -14.32 2.13
CA LEU A 29 -8.02 -14.95 2.94
C LEU A 29 -9.36 -15.04 2.24
N LEU A 30 -9.51 -14.36 1.09
CA LEU A 30 -10.76 -14.37 0.37
C LEU A 30 -10.91 -15.66 -0.40
N PRO A 31 -12.12 -16.12 -0.62
CA PRO A 31 -13.39 -15.50 -0.21
C PRO A 31 -13.87 -15.91 1.17
N GLY A 32 -13.15 -16.75 1.87
CA GLY A 32 -13.65 -17.30 3.13
C GLY A 32 -13.70 -16.32 4.26
N LYS A 33 -12.87 -15.27 4.21
CA LYS A 33 -12.75 -14.37 5.34
C LYS A 33 -12.35 -12.99 4.82
N ILE A 34 -12.89 -11.94 5.46
CA ILE A 34 -12.49 -10.57 5.16
C ILE A 34 -11.74 -10.05 6.39
N GLU A 35 -10.48 -9.68 6.18
CA GLU A 35 -9.68 -9.17 7.28
C GLU A 35 -8.93 -7.94 6.81
N LEU A 36 -8.99 -6.88 7.62
CA LEU A 36 -8.29 -5.63 7.31
C LEU A 36 -6.95 -5.63 8.01
N ILE A 37 -5.94 -5.16 7.29
CA ILE A 37 -4.59 -5.08 7.83
C ILE A 37 -4.10 -3.65 7.67
N ALA A 38 -3.49 -3.12 8.73
CA ALA A 38 -2.92 -1.79 8.71
C ALA A 38 -1.41 -1.91 8.47
N LEU A 39 -0.92 -1.23 7.44
CA LEU A 39 0.48 -1.26 7.07
C LEU A 39 1.12 0.05 7.48
N HIS A 40 2.05 -0.01 8.40
CA HIS A 40 2.67 1.20 8.94
C HIS A 40 4.09 1.43 8.45
N THR A 41 4.79 0.39 8.08
CA THR A 41 6.21 0.51 7.72
C THR A 41 6.43 0.12 6.28
N ALA A 42 7.57 0.57 5.75
CA ALA A 42 7.91 0.22 4.38
C ALA A 42 8.00 -1.28 4.20
N GLN A 43 8.54 -1.98 5.19
CA GLN A 43 8.66 -3.42 5.08
C GLN A 43 7.30 -4.11 5.10
N GLU A 44 6.37 -3.62 5.94
CA GLU A 44 5.04 -4.19 5.94
C GLU A 44 4.35 -4.00 4.61
N MET A 45 4.55 -2.83 3.99
CA MET A 45 3.98 -2.57 2.67
C MET A 45 4.60 -3.47 1.62
N TRP A 46 5.92 -3.64 1.69
CA TRP A 46 6.63 -4.51 0.76
C TRP A 46 6.13 -5.94 0.87
N ASP A 47 6.02 -6.43 2.11
CA ASP A 47 5.57 -7.80 2.34
C ASP A 47 4.15 -8.02 1.85
N ALA A 48 3.27 -7.05 2.06
CA ALA A 48 1.88 -7.20 1.65
C ALA A 48 1.76 -7.32 0.15
N ILE A 49 2.55 -6.57 -0.60
CA ILE A 49 2.53 -6.65 -2.06
C ILE A 49 3.18 -7.95 -2.53
N TYR A 50 4.32 -8.27 -1.95
CA TYR A 50 5.07 -9.45 -2.36
C TYR A 50 4.29 -10.74 -2.09
N LEU A 51 3.60 -10.80 -0.94
CA LEU A 51 2.86 -11.99 -0.55
C LEU A 51 1.46 -12.02 -1.14
N LEU A 52 1.16 -11.08 -2.04
CA LEU A 52 -0.12 -11.05 -2.75
C LEU A 52 -1.30 -10.79 -1.84
N LYS A 53 -1.07 -10.17 -0.68
CA LYS A 53 -2.18 -9.72 0.14
C LYS A 53 -2.93 -8.59 -0.53
N VAL A 54 -2.25 -7.86 -1.41
CA VAL A 54 -2.86 -6.91 -2.31
C VAL A 54 -2.75 -7.53 -3.71
N ARG A 55 -3.87 -7.74 -4.37
CA ARG A 55 -3.87 -8.44 -5.65
C ARG A 55 -4.53 -7.59 -6.71
N GLY A 56 -4.10 -7.81 -7.95
CA GLY A 56 -4.61 -7.06 -9.07
C GLY A 56 -3.77 -5.82 -9.33
N ALA A 57 -3.43 -5.59 -10.59
CA ALA A 57 -2.53 -4.50 -10.93
C ALA A 57 -3.02 -3.14 -10.45
N PRO A 58 -4.33 -2.80 -10.58
CA PRO A 58 -4.77 -1.50 -10.08
C PRO A 58 -4.61 -1.37 -8.57
N ALA A 59 -4.94 -2.41 -7.80
CA ALA A 59 -4.84 -2.34 -6.36
C ALA A 59 -3.38 -2.26 -5.93
N ILE A 60 -2.50 -3.01 -6.59
CA ILE A 60 -1.08 -2.95 -6.27
C ILE A 60 -0.55 -1.55 -6.53
N GLY A 61 -0.95 -0.93 -7.65
CA GLY A 61 -0.53 0.42 -7.96
C GLY A 61 -1.01 1.43 -6.93
N VAL A 62 -2.26 1.31 -6.48
CA VAL A 62 -2.79 2.21 -5.47
C VAL A 62 -2.06 2.01 -4.14
N ALA A 63 -1.83 0.75 -3.76
CA ALA A 63 -1.13 0.47 -2.50
C ALA A 63 0.27 1.05 -2.52
N ALA A 64 0.99 0.90 -3.63
CA ALA A 64 2.32 1.46 -3.73
C ALA A 64 2.30 2.98 -3.68
N ALA A 65 1.33 3.60 -4.37
CA ALA A 65 1.25 5.05 -4.39
C ALA A 65 0.92 5.60 -3.01
N LEU A 66 -0.04 5.01 -2.31
CA LEU A 66 -0.40 5.45 -0.98
C LEU A 66 0.72 5.20 0.01
N GLY A 67 1.42 4.07 -0.16
CA GLY A 67 2.55 3.77 0.70
C GLY A 67 3.67 4.79 0.52
N ILE A 68 3.97 5.15 -0.73
CA ILE A 68 5.00 6.14 -0.99
C ILE A 68 4.59 7.49 -0.43
N TYR A 69 3.31 7.86 -0.58
CA TYR A 69 2.81 9.11 -0.03
C TYR A 69 3.02 9.15 1.49
N LEU A 70 2.65 8.06 2.17
CA LEU A 70 2.77 7.99 3.61
C LEU A 70 4.22 8.08 4.04
N LEU A 71 5.09 7.34 3.37
CA LEU A 71 6.51 7.35 3.71
C LEU A 71 7.15 8.69 3.41
N ALA A 72 6.74 9.34 2.32
CA ALA A 72 7.27 10.65 1.98
C ALA A 72 6.93 11.67 3.06
N ASN A 73 5.74 11.57 3.63
CA ASN A 73 5.34 12.48 4.69
C ASN A 73 6.17 12.33 5.95
N ARG A 74 6.87 11.22 6.09
CA ARG A 74 7.72 10.98 7.25
C ARG A 74 9.14 11.47 7.06
N ILE A 75 9.48 11.91 5.86
CA ILE A 75 10.83 12.42 5.60
C ILE A 75 10.92 13.82 6.18
N GLU A 76 11.80 13.99 7.17
CA GLU A 76 11.95 15.26 7.85
C GLU A 76 13.24 15.90 7.40
N THR A 77 13.15 16.75 6.40
CA THR A 77 14.30 17.48 5.92
C THR A 77 13.81 18.71 5.16
N GLU A 78 14.59 19.78 5.19
CA GLU A 78 14.28 20.95 4.40
C GLU A 78 15.10 21.02 3.12
N ASP A 79 16.02 20.06 2.94
CA ASP A 79 16.86 20.01 1.77
C ASP A 79 16.17 19.18 0.69
N PHE A 80 15.90 19.80 -0.46
CA PHE A 80 15.18 19.12 -1.52
C PHE A 80 15.93 17.90 -2.03
N GLU A 81 17.25 17.99 -2.16
CA GLU A 81 18.02 16.87 -2.69
C GLU A 81 17.99 15.69 -1.72
N ASP A 82 18.07 15.97 -0.42
CA ASP A 82 17.98 14.91 0.58
C ASP A 82 16.60 14.28 0.56
N PHE A 83 15.56 15.09 0.45
CA PHE A 83 14.20 14.57 0.35
C PHE A 83 14.06 13.69 -0.89
N TYR A 84 14.55 14.16 -2.02
CA TYR A 84 14.40 13.42 -3.26
C TYR A 84 15.11 12.09 -3.20
N GLN A 85 16.28 12.07 -2.57
CA GLN A 85 17.03 10.82 -2.45
C GLN A 85 16.26 9.81 -1.59
N LYS A 86 15.75 10.25 -0.45
CA LYS A 86 15.01 9.34 0.43
C LYS A 86 13.70 8.89 -0.21
N PHE A 87 13.03 9.80 -0.89
CA PHE A 87 11.81 9.46 -1.61
C PHE A 87 12.08 8.40 -2.66
N THR A 88 13.16 8.57 -3.42
CA THR A 88 13.53 7.62 -4.46
C THR A 88 13.86 6.25 -3.88
N GLU A 89 14.54 6.24 -2.73
CA GLU A 89 14.87 4.97 -2.08
C GLU A 89 13.61 4.22 -1.67
N TYR A 90 12.64 4.91 -1.10
CA TYR A 90 11.38 4.28 -0.75
C TYR A 90 10.66 3.76 -1.98
N LYS A 91 10.65 4.58 -3.03
CA LYS A 91 9.97 4.19 -4.26
C LYS A 91 10.59 2.93 -4.85
N GLU A 92 11.90 2.89 -4.92
CA GLU A 92 12.58 1.73 -5.48
C GLU A 92 12.39 0.51 -4.61
N TYR A 93 12.39 0.71 -3.30
CA TYR A 93 12.17 -0.41 -2.39
C TYR A 93 10.79 -1.03 -2.61
N LEU A 94 9.75 -0.20 -2.65
CA LEU A 94 8.40 -0.72 -2.84
C LEU A 94 8.20 -1.30 -4.23
N ASP A 95 8.82 -0.69 -5.24
CA ASP A 95 8.72 -1.22 -6.60
C ASP A 95 9.30 -2.62 -6.69
N SER A 96 10.31 -2.91 -5.89
CA SER A 96 10.95 -4.22 -5.94
C SER A 96 10.05 -5.34 -5.44
N SER A 97 8.97 -5.01 -4.72
CA SER A 97 8.04 -6.01 -4.22
C SER A 97 7.00 -6.38 -5.26
N ARG A 98 6.84 -5.57 -6.29
CA ARG A 98 5.77 -5.77 -7.26
C ARG A 98 6.11 -6.91 -8.19
N PRO A 99 5.10 -7.70 -8.59
CA PRO A 99 5.36 -8.77 -9.56
C PRO A 99 5.88 -8.16 -10.85
N THR A 100 6.93 -8.77 -11.37
CA THR A 100 7.49 -8.30 -12.61
C THR A 100 6.65 -8.78 -13.77
N ALA A 101 6.31 -7.85 -14.66
CA ALA A 101 5.63 -8.24 -15.88
C ALA A 101 6.66 -8.96 -16.74
N VAL A 102 6.39 -10.19 -17.03
CA VAL A 102 7.30 -10.98 -17.84
C VAL A 102 6.78 -10.97 -19.26
N ASN A 103 7.61 -10.54 -20.14
CA ASN A 103 7.21 -10.45 -21.54
C ASN A 103 7.87 -11.49 -22.36
#